data_d51e9dc73701ca72a3bfd68cc6592111
#
_entry.id   d51e9dc73701ca72a3bfd68cc6592111
#
_cell.length_a   1.000
_cell.length_b   1.000
_cell.length_c   1.000
_cell.angle_alpha   90.00
_cell.angle_beta   90.00
_cell.angle_gamma   90.00
#
_symmetry.space_group_name_H-M   'P 1'
#
loop_
_entity.id
_entity.type
_entity.pdbx_description
1 polymer ?
#
loop_
_entity_poly.entity_id
_entity_poly.type
_entity_poly.pdbx_seq_one_letter_code
_entity_poly.pdbx_strand_id
1 'polypeptide(L)'
;MAEKVLIYAGTTEGRLLAQELSRAHIACDVHVATEYGQMVMPELAGVKVCVGRLDVEEMRALLKKNGQNNYVAVVDATHPFATEVSANIRESTKGSGIPYLRLQRRMDDGICSIPENEGMKERAGTVHVFADYESCVQALTDTSGNILLTTGSKELAVFTPLKERLFVRVLPGLESIGLCEKAGIRGKQILAMQGPFSEEMNLAMIHQFSIRYLVTKASGAHSGFQEKLAAAQKAGITACVIGKQEQEQGMSYAQVTETLSRLLGHTISGRPEVEISLIGIGMSAATLTQEAKRALEESEVVFGVVVGVFADCLSWRYDRRYVQTVLG
;
A
#
# COMPACT_ATOMS: atom_id res chain seq x y z
N MET A 1 -4.29 -24.29 24.88
CA MET A 1 -4.80 -23.21 24.02
C MET A 1 -4.15 -23.39 22.67
N ALA A 2 -4.89 -23.14 21.59
CA ALA A 2 -4.35 -23.23 20.23
C ALA A 2 -3.25 -22.18 20.04
N GLU A 3 -2.18 -22.55 19.37
CA GLU A 3 -1.12 -21.66 18.97
C GLU A 3 -1.61 -20.69 17.91
N LYS A 4 -1.18 -19.42 17.99
CA LYS A 4 -1.60 -18.36 17.10
C LYS A 4 -0.41 -17.58 16.54
N VAL A 5 -0.62 -16.94 15.39
CA VAL A 5 0.31 -15.97 14.82
C VAL A 5 -0.26 -14.55 14.99
N LEU A 6 0.56 -13.61 15.43
CA LEU A 6 0.19 -12.19 15.45
C LEU A 6 0.78 -11.51 14.22
N ILE A 7 -0.07 -10.87 13.42
CA ILE A 7 0.33 -10.18 12.19
C ILE A 7 0.00 -8.70 12.32
N TYR A 8 0.97 -7.84 12.18
CA TYR A 8 0.74 -6.42 11.93
C TYR A 8 0.72 -6.20 10.42
N ALA A 9 -0.48 -5.98 9.87
CA ALA A 9 -0.70 -5.91 8.43
C ALA A 9 -0.79 -4.46 7.94
N GLY A 10 -0.33 -4.24 6.74
CA GLY A 10 -0.38 -2.95 6.03
C GLY A 10 -0.04 -3.10 4.56
N THR A 11 0.21 -4.34 4.12
CA THR A 11 0.58 -4.70 2.75
C THR A 11 -0.26 -5.86 2.25
N THR A 12 -0.23 -6.09 0.94
CA THR A 12 -0.86 -7.24 0.29
C THR A 12 -0.31 -8.56 0.84
N GLU A 13 1.01 -8.62 1.10
CA GLU A 13 1.68 -9.81 1.61
C GLU A 13 1.17 -10.21 3.00
N GLY A 14 0.89 -9.24 3.86
CA GLY A 14 0.29 -9.49 5.17
C GLY A 14 -1.11 -10.09 5.06
N ARG A 15 -1.90 -9.62 4.09
CA ARG A 15 -3.24 -10.16 3.80
C ARG A 15 -3.14 -11.59 3.24
N LEU A 16 -2.26 -11.84 2.28
CA LEU A 16 -2.04 -13.16 1.71
C LEU A 16 -1.58 -14.15 2.79
N LEU A 17 -0.69 -13.74 3.68
CA LEU A 17 -0.25 -14.59 4.79
C LEU A 17 -1.41 -14.97 5.70
N ALA A 18 -2.29 -14.05 6.03
CA ALA A 18 -3.48 -14.34 6.84
C ALA A 18 -4.41 -15.34 6.13
N GLN A 19 -4.58 -15.24 4.80
CA GLN A 19 -5.34 -16.20 4.01
C GLN A 19 -4.71 -17.60 4.04
N GLU A 20 -3.38 -17.70 3.86
CA GLU A 20 -2.68 -18.98 3.92
C GLU A 20 -2.77 -19.64 5.30
N LEU A 21 -2.63 -18.85 6.37
CA LEU A 21 -2.80 -19.37 7.73
C LEU A 21 -4.22 -19.88 7.96
N SER A 22 -5.23 -19.16 7.47
CA SER A 22 -6.63 -19.61 7.53
C SER A 22 -6.87 -20.92 6.78
N ARG A 23 -6.32 -21.06 5.57
CA ARG A 23 -6.39 -22.31 4.78
C ARG A 23 -5.69 -23.49 5.48
N ALA A 24 -4.61 -23.20 6.18
CA ALA A 24 -3.88 -24.19 7.00
C ALA A 24 -4.55 -24.45 8.37
N HIS A 25 -5.73 -23.86 8.63
CA HIS A 25 -6.44 -23.93 9.93
C HIS A 25 -5.62 -23.42 11.12
N ILE A 26 -4.70 -22.50 10.87
CA ILE A 26 -3.88 -21.84 11.89
C ILE A 26 -4.55 -20.52 12.29
N ALA A 27 -4.85 -20.38 13.56
CA ALA A 27 -5.44 -19.15 14.08
C ALA A 27 -4.44 -17.99 14.01
N CYS A 28 -4.92 -16.81 13.60
CA CYS A 28 -4.11 -15.59 13.67
C CYS A 28 -4.93 -14.36 14.06
N ASP A 29 -4.27 -13.45 14.75
CA ASP A 29 -4.80 -12.12 15.04
C ASP A 29 -4.08 -11.12 14.13
N VAL A 30 -4.84 -10.35 13.34
CA VAL A 30 -4.33 -9.40 12.36
C VAL A 30 -4.63 -7.99 12.81
N HIS A 31 -3.60 -7.20 13.11
CA HIS A 31 -3.75 -5.79 13.45
C HIS A 31 -3.55 -4.92 12.21
N VAL A 32 -4.53 -4.05 11.94
CA VAL A 32 -4.50 -3.05 10.87
C VAL A 32 -4.67 -1.66 11.44
N ALA A 33 -3.97 -0.67 10.90
CA ALA A 33 -3.96 0.69 11.44
C ALA A 33 -5.25 1.47 11.19
N THR A 34 -6.05 1.08 10.18
CA THR A 34 -7.20 1.84 9.68
C THR A 34 -8.40 0.94 9.41
N GLU A 35 -9.60 1.53 9.42
CA GLU A 35 -10.84 0.84 9.00
C GLU A 35 -10.76 0.35 7.55
N TYR A 36 -10.09 1.10 6.67
CA TYR A 36 -9.85 0.66 5.30
C TYR A 36 -9.04 -0.65 5.26
N GLY A 37 -7.99 -0.76 6.09
CA GLY A 37 -7.24 -2.01 6.24
C GLY A 37 -8.14 -3.19 6.63
N GLN A 38 -9.15 -2.95 7.46
CA GLN A 38 -10.16 -3.96 7.82
C GLN A 38 -11.07 -4.29 6.63
N MET A 39 -11.55 -3.29 5.90
CA MET A 39 -12.48 -3.49 4.78
C MET A 39 -11.87 -4.34 3.64
N VAL A 40 -10.55 -4.24 3.43
CA VAL A 40 -9.86 -5.03 2.38
C VAL A 40 -9.47 -6.43 2.85
N MET A 41 -9.60 -6.73 4.14
CA MET A 41 -9.41 -8.07 4.67
C MET A 41 -10.67 -8.91 4.43
N PRO A 42 -10.57 -10.07 3.75
CA PRO A 42 -11.70 -10.97 3.63
C PRO A 42 -12.07 -11.57 4.99
N GLU A 43 -13.33 -11.98 5.14
CA GLU A 43 -13.71 -12.79 6.28
C GLU A 43 -13.08 -14.18 6.15
N LEU A 44 -12.26 -14.55 7.12
CA LEU A 44 -11.46 -15.77 7.10
C LEU A 44 -11.67 -16.57 8.37
N ALA A 45 -11.84 -17.87 8.24
CA ALA A 45 -11.97 -18.77 9.39
C ALA A 45 -10.68 -18.75 10.25
N GLY A 46 -10.83 -18.59 11.56
CA GLY A 46 -9.70 -18.57 12.49
C GLY A 46 -8.88 -17.27 12.49
N VAL A 47 -9.28 -16.26 11.71
CA VAL A 47 -8.63 -14.94 11.67
C VAL A 47 -9.45 -13.91 12.41
N LYS A 48 -8.83 -13.24 13.38
CA LYS A 48 -9.43 -12.10 14.08
C LYS A 48 -8.76 -10.81 13.61
N VAL A 49 -9.53 -9.90 13.01
CA VAL A 49 -9.03 -8.59 12.59
C VAL A 49 -9.29 -7.57 13.69
N CYS A 50 -8.24 -6.86 14.08
CA CYS A 50 -8.26 -5.79 15.08
C CYS A 50 -7.85 -4.48 14.40
N VAL A 51 -8.64 -3.42 14.59
CA VAL A 51 -8.37 -2.08 14.02
C VAL A 51 -7.84 -1.18 15.12
N GLY A 52 -6.85 -0.39 14.78
CA GLY A 52 -6.31 0.65 15.64
C GLY A 52 -4.78 0.67 15.65
N ARG A 53 -4.25 1.80 16.07
CA ARG A 53 -2.81 1.98 16.27
C ARG A 53 -2.51 1.62 17.72
N LEU A 54 -1.50 0.82 17.93
CA LEU A 54 -1.04 0.40 19.25
C LEU A 54 0.30 1.07 19.56
N ASP A 55 0.48 1.47 20.79
CA ASP A 55 1.80 1.85 21.32
C ASP A 55 2.60 0.62 21.76
N VAL A 56 3.85 0.83 22.17
CA VAL A 56 4.77 -0.25 22.58
C VAL A 56 4.23 -1.02 23.79
N GLU A 57 3.61 -0.34 24.74
CA GLU A 57 3.11 -0.98 25.97
C GLU A 57 1.85 -1.81 25.68
N GLU A 58 0.96 -1.32 24.85
CA GLU A 58 -0.21 -2.06 24.37
C GLU A 58 0.22 -3.31 23.58
N MET A 59 1.23 -3.18 22.69
CA MET A 59 1.81 -4.32 21.98
C MET A 59 2.45 -5.33 22.94
N ARG A 60 3.19 -4.87 23.96
CA ARG A 60 3.75 -5.74 25.01
C ARG A 60 2.66 -6.46 25.80
N ALA A 61 1.57 -5.77 26.11
CA ALA A 61 0.45 -6.37 26.83
C ALA A 61 -0.18 -7.53 26.04
N LEU A 62 -0.28 -7.41 24.72
CA LEU A 62 -0.76 -8.50 23.84
C LEU A 62 0.16 -9.74 23.88
N LEU A 63 1.47 -9.54 24.02
CA LEU A 63 2.48 -10.61 24.01
C LEU A 63 2.67 -11.28 25.37
N LYS A 64 2.20 -10.66 26.47
CA LYS A 64 2.30 -11.26 27.80
C LYS A 64 1.43 -12.50 27.89
N LYS A 65 2.03 -13.63 28.32
CA LYS A 65 1.38 -14.94 28.51
C LYS A 65 0.39 -14.96 29.70
N ASN A 66 -0.41 -13.95 29.89
CA ASN A 66 -1.43 -13.93 30.95
C ASN A 66 -2.72 -14.64 30.51
N GLY A 67 -2.60 -15.88 30.01
CA GLY A 67 -3.70 -16.82 29.92
C GLY A 67 -4.58 -16.77 28.67
N GLN A 68 -4.51 -15.77 27.79
CA GLN A 68 -5.43 -15.69 26.63
C GLN A 68 -4.76 -15.75 25.26
N ASN A 69 -3.50 -15.37 25.13
CA ASN A 69 -2.82 -15.32 23.83
C ASN A 69 -1.57 -16.19 23.84
N ASN A 70 -1.55 -17.25 23.02
CA ASN A 70 -0.41 -18.13 22.84
C ASN A 70 0.21 -17.88 21.46
N TYR A 71 0.84 -16.68 21.29
CA TYR A 71 1.51 -16.37 20.04
C TYR A 71 2.85 -17.11 19.92
N VAL A 72 3.03 -17.79 18.79
CA VAL A 72 4.28 -18.49 18.43
C VAL A 72 5.21 -17.62 17.61
N ALA A 73 4.69 -16.60 16.96
CA ALA A 73 5.47 -15.62 16.22
C ALA A 73 4.71 -14.29 16.08
N VAL A 74 5.47 -13.21 15.93
CA VAL A 74 4.99 -11.89 15.51
C VAL A 74 5.52 -11.60 14.12
N VAL A 75 4.61 -11.39 13.17
CA VAL A 75 4.94 -11.03 11.79
C VAL A 75 4.66 -9.54 11.57
N ASP A 76 5.70 -8.80 11.25
CA ASP A 76 5.60 -7.42 10.81
C ASP A 76 5.51 -7.37 9.27
N ALA A 77 4.29 -7.26 8.78
CA ALA A 77 3.93 -7.08 7.38
C ALA A 77 3.42 -5.65 7.11
N THR A 78 3.92 -4.68 7.89
CA THR A 78 3.60 -3.27 7.68
C THR A 78 4.33 -2.71 6.46
N HIS A 79 3.86 -1.56 5.98
CA HIS A 79 4.49 -0.92 4.82
C HIS A 79 5.97 -0.59 5.11
N PRO A 80 6.89 -0.72 4.14
CA PRO A 80 8.33 -0.46 4.33
C PRO A 80 8.66 0.93 4.92
N PHE A 81 7.79 1.91 4.69
CA PHE A 81 7.95 3.26 5.25
C PHE A 81 7.28 3.48 6.62
N ALA A 82 6.69 2.46 7.20
CA ALA A 82 6.11 2.53 8.54
C ALA A 82 7.18 2.25 9.63
N THR A 83 8.32 2.91 9.54
CA THR A 83 9.53 2.66 10.35
C THR A 83 9.27 2.76 11.85
N GLU A 84 8.45 3.72 12.29
CA GLU A 84 8.07 3.88 13.69
C GLU A 84 7.29 2.67 14.22
N VAL A 85 6.29 2.21 13.46
CA VAL A 85 5.49 1.03 13.84
C VAL A 85 6.35 -0.22 13.88
N SER A 86 7.22 -0.42 12.88
CA SER A 86 8.18 -1.55 12.86
C SER A 86 9.14 -1.50 14.04
N ALA A 87 9.63 -0.31 14.41
CA ALA A 87 10.45 -0.14 15.59
C ALA A 87 9.70 -0.49 16.89
N ASN A 88 8.44 -0.07 17.00
CA ASN A 88 7.58 -0.36 18.14
C ASN A 88 7.27 -1.87 18.26
N ILE A 89 6.97 -2.54 17.14
CA ILE A 89 6.74 -3.99 17.11
C ILE A 89 8.00 -4.73 17.57
N ARG A 90 9.17 -4.35 17.03
CA ARG A 90 10.45 -4.95 17.40
C ARG A 90 10.76 -4.73 18.88
N GLU A 91 10.56 -3.51 19.39
CA GLU A 91 10.77 -3.18 20.80
C GLU A 91 9.84 -3.97 21.72
N SER A 92 8.57 -4.12 21.33
CA SER A 92 7.59 -4.87 22.11
C SER A 92 7.89 -6.36 22.20
N THR A 93 8.55 -6.94 21.19
CA THR A 93 8.92 -8.37 21.16
C THR A 93 10.19 -8.68 21.96
N LYS A 94 11.00 -7.67 22.29
CA LYS A 94 12.21 -7.87 23.10
C LYS A 94 11.87 -8.48 24.45
N GLY A 95 12.54 -9.58 24.80
CA GLY A 95 12.36 -10.27 26.07
C GLY A 95 11.07 -11.10 26.19
N SER A 96 10.20 -11.13 25.18
CA SER A 96 8.98 -11.95 25.19
C SER A 96 9.25 -13.44 24.94
N GLY A 97 10.38 -13.78 24.32
CA GLY A 97 10.69 -15.13 23.83
C GLY A 97 9.92 -15.50 22.55
N ILE A 98 9.18 -14.57 21.97
CA ILE A 98 8.40 -14.77 20.74
C ILE A 98 9.23 -14.24 19.55
N PRO A 99 9.48 -15.04 18.51
CA PRO A 99 10.20 -14.61 17.31
C PRO A 99 9.52 -13.42 16.62
N TYR A 100 10.30 -12.39 16.27
CA TYR A 100 9.91 -11.30 15.38
C TYR A 100 10.34 -11.61 13.95
N LEU A 101 9.41 -11.59 13.01
CA LEU A 101 9.63 -11.85 11.59
C LEU A 101 9.23 -10.62 10.78
N ARG A 102 10.19 -9.94 10.16
CA ARG A 102 9.91 -8.83 9.24
C ARG A 102 9.63 -9.40 7.85
N LEU A 103 8.37 -9.35 7.43
CA LEU A 103 7.99 -9.73 6.07
C LEU A 103 8.31 -8.59 5.11
N GLN A 104 9.28 -8.82 4.25
CA GLN A 104 9.71 -7.84 3.25
C GLN A 104 9.09 -8.17 1.90
N ARG A 105 8.47 -7.17 1.28
CA ARG A 105 8.03 -7.25 -0.10
C ARG A 105 9.23 -7.39 -1.02
N ARG A 106 9.16 -8.28 -2.03
CA ARG A 106 10.15 -8.27 -3.11
C ARG A 106 10.11 -6.92 -3.82
N MET A 107 11.28 -6.32 -4.07
CA MET A 107 11.40 -5.03 -4.76
C MET A 107 10.83 -5.03 -6.19
N ASP A 108 10.50 -6.20 -6.75
CA ASP A 108 9.99 -6.35 -8.13
C ASP A 108 8.53 -5.90 -8.31
N ASP A 109 7.79 -5.64 -7.22
CA ASP A 109 6.35 -5.39 -7.26
C ASP A 109 5.95 -3.91 -7.03
N GLY A 110 6.62 -2.97 -7.69
CA GLY A 110 6.13 -1.59 -7.83
C GLY A 110 6.69 -0.53 -6.88
N ILE A 111 7.69 -0.86 -6.03
CA ILE A 111 8.55 0.16 -5.41
C ILE A 111 9.86 0.15 -6.19
N CYS A 112 9.98 0.99 -7.18
CA CYS A 112 11.19 1.15 -7.96
C CYS A 112 12.04 2.24 -7.29
N SER A 113 13.19 1.87 -6.70
CA SER A 113 14.30 2.82 -6.63
C SER A 113 14.74 3.02 -8.07
N ILE A 114 14.54 4.21 -8.63
CA ILE A 114 15.03 4.53 -9.98
C ILE A 114 16.56 4.51 -9.90
N PRO A 115 17.25 3.67 -10.71
CA PRO A 115 18.69 3.86 -10.90
C PRO A 115 18.91 5.28 -11.43
N GLU A 116 19.96 5.94 -10.99
CA GLU A 116 20.28 7.36 -11.29
C GLU A 116 20.24 7.74 -12.78
N ASN A 117 20.10 6.77 -13.71
CA ASN A 117 20.13 6.94 -15.14
C ASN A 117 18.88 6.43 -15.92
N GLU A 118 17.85 5.96 -15.26
CA GLU A 118 16.60 5.59 -15.94
C GLU A 118 15.47 6.58 -15.62
N GLY A 119 14.89 7.18 -16.67
CA GLY A 119 13.74 8.05 -16.56
C GLY A 119 12.53 7.35 -15.90
N MET A 120 11.66 8.15 -15.28
CA MET A 120 10.45 7.67 -14.61
C MET A 120 9.54 6.94 -15.62
N LYS A 121 9.38 5.62 -15.47
CA LYS A 121 8.39 4.85 -16.24
C LYS A 121 7.00 5.12 -15.65
N GLU A 122 6.14 5.73 -16.44
CA GLU A 122 4.73 5.95 -16.07
C GLU A 122 4.00 4.60 -15.96
N ARG A 123 3.89 4.07 -14.74
CA ARG A 123 2.97 2.99 -14.40
C ARG A 123 2.00 3.50 -13.36
N ALA A 124 0.71 3.39 -13.65
CA ALA A 124 -0.35 3.79 -12.73
C ALA A 124 -0.18 3.13 -11.35
N GLY A 125 -0.27 3.92 -10.27
CA GLY A 125 -0.21 3.43 -8.90
C GLY A 125 1.17 3.03 -8.39
N THR A 126 2.27 3.46 -9.06
CA THR A 126 3.64 3.16 -8.63
C THR A 126 4.14 4.11 -7.53
N VAL A 127 5.05 3.60 -6.69
CA VAL A 127 5.76 4.40 -5.68
C VAL A 127 7.24 4.43 -6.04
N HIS A 128 7.78 5.63 -6.24
CA HIS A 128 9.20 5.85 -6.49
C HIS A 128 9.85 6.51 -5.27
N VAL A 129 11.03 6.04 -4.89
CA VAL A 129 11.77 6.57 -3.76
C VAL A 129 12.99 7.32 -4.25
N PHE A 130 13.17 8.52 -3.73
CA PHE A 130 14.27 9.42 -4.07
C PHE A 130 15.08 9.70 -2.81
N ALA A 131 16.42 9.74 -2.96
CA ALA A 131 17.32 10.03 -1.86
C ALA A 131 17.17 11.48 -1.36
N ASP A 132 16.87 12.40 -2.29
CA ASP A 132 16.77 13.84 -2.05
C ASP A 132 15.71 14.49 -2.96
N TYR A 133 15.52 15.80 -2.79
CA TYR A 133 14.56 16.59 -3.55
C TYR A 133 15.02 16.83 -4.99
N GLU A 134 16.32 17.01 -5.19
CA GLU A 134 16.94 17.32 -6.47
C GLU A 134 16.74 16.16 -7.44
N SER A 135 16.99 14.93 -7.03
CA SER A 135 16.75 13.73 -7.83
C SER A 135 15.28 13.53 -8.18
N CYS A 136 14.37 13.86 -7.26
CA CYS A 136 12.94 13.85 -7.52
C CYS A 136 12.53 14.89 -8.56
N VAL A 137 13.02 16.13 -8.45
CA VAL A 137 12.73 17.21 -9.41
C VAL A 137 13.27 16.83 -10.79
N GLN A 138 14.50 16.32 -10.87
CA GLN A 138 15.08 15.89 -12.13
C GLN A 138 14.21 14.81 -12.82
N ALA A 139 13.78 13.80 -12.07
CA ALA A 139 12.92 12.74 -12.59
C ALA A 139 11.54 13.26 -13.05
N LEU A 140 11.00 14.29 -12.39
CA LEU A 140 9.72 14.90 -12.74
C LEU A 140 9.82 15.88 -13.90
N THR A 141 11.01 16.39 -14.26
CA THR A 141 11.19 17.41 -15.31
C THR A 141 10.75 16.91 -16.67
N ASP A 142 11.03 15.65 -16.99
CA ASP A 142 10.68 15.03 -18.28
C ASP A 142 9.26 14.43 -18.31
N THR A 143 8.47 14.68 -17.26
CA THR A 143 7.09 14.19 -17.15
C THR A 143 6.06 15.27 -17.40
N SER A 144 4.80 14.90 -17.59
CA SER A 144 3.67 15.83 -17.79
C SER A 144 2.57 15.62 -16.73
N GLY A 145 1.77 16.66 -16.48
CA GLY A 145 0.65 16.64 -15.54
C GLY A 145 0.95 17.32 -14.20
N ASN A 146 -0.10 17.52 -13.41
CA ASN A 146 -0.02 18.27 -12.16
C ASN A 146 0.62 17.47 -11.03
N ILE A 147 1.32 18.17 -10.15
CA ILE A 147 2.07 17.63 -9.03
C ILE A 147 1.47 18.16 -7.73
N LEU A 148 1.07 17.27 -6.81
CA LEU A 148 0.71 17.65 -5.45
C LEU A 148 1.94 17.50 -4.54
N LEU A 149 2.50 18.64 -4.12
CA LEU A 149 3.64 18.68 -3.22
C LEU A 149 3.16 18.78 -1.77
N THR A 150 3.48 17.77 -0.95
CA THR A 150 3.04 17.68 0.45
C THR A 150 4.20 17.69 1.45
N THR A 151 5.36 18.18 1.03
CA THR A 151 6.59 18.24 1.85
C THR A 151 6.69 19.49 2.72
N GLY A 152 5.72 20.40 2.59
CA GLY A 152 5.72 21.70 3.24
C GLY A 152 6.41 22.80 2.41
N SER A 153 6.64 23.98 3.02
CA SER A 153 7.13 25.16 2.31
C SER A 153 8.65 25.35 2.33
N LYS A 154 9.38 24.67 3.22
CA LYS A 154 10.81 24.93 3.44
C LYS A 154 11.68 24.56 2.23
N GLU A 155 11.39 23.44 1.58
CA GLU A 155 12.15 22.91 0.44
C GLU A 155 11.53 23.30 -0.92
N LEU A 156 10.58 24.23 -0.92
CA LEU A 156 9.83 24.60 -2.11
C LEU A 156 10.72 25.19 -3.22
N ALA A 157 11.82 25.85 -2.84
CA ALA A 157 12.76 26.46 -3.78
C ALA A 157 13.34 25.43 -4.78
N VAL A 158 13.56 24.19 -4.36
CA VAL A 158 14.08 23.13 -5.23
C VAL A 158 13.09 22.79 -6.35
N PHE A 159 11.78 22.90 -6.08
CA PHE A 159 10.71 22.58 -7.03
C PHE A 159 10.36 23.74 -7.97
N THR A 160 11.03 24.89 -7.87
CA THR A 160 10.75 26.07 -8.73
C THR A 160 10.76 25.77 -10.23
N PRO A 161 11.62 24.88 -10.78
CA PRO A 161 11.56 24.52 -12.20
C PRO A 161 10.20 23.92 -12.65
N LEU A 162 9.44 23.36 -11.73
CA LEU A 162 8.15 22.71 -11.97
C LEU A 162 6.94 23.58 -11.56
N LYS A 163 7.15 24.85 -11.21
CA LYS A 163 6.17 25.73 -10.57
C LYS A 163 4.82 25.82 -11.30
N GLU A 164 4.81 25.79 -12.63
CA GLU A 164 3.59 25.96 -13.43
C GLU A 164 2.56 24.83 -13.22
N ARG A 165 3.01 23.67 -12.77
CA ARG A 165 2.17 22.49 -12.55
C ARG A 165 2.14 22.01 -11.09
N LEU A 166 2.72 22.81 -10.16
CA LEU A 166 2.69 22.49 -8.73
C LEU A 166 1.38 22.92 -8.09
N PHE A 167 0.85 22.05 -7.26
CA PHE A 167 -0.12 22.34 -6.21
C PHE A 167 0.55 22.06 -4.88
N VAL A 168 0.70 23.05 -4.02
CA VAL A 168 1.54 22.93 -2.83
C VAL A 168 0.69 22.99 -1.58
N ARG A 169 0.73 21.92 -0.80
CA ARG A 169 0.04 21.85 0.48
C ARG A 169 0.96 22.27 1.62
N VAL A 170 0.60 23.37 2.27
CA VAL A 170 1.37 24.01 3.35
C VAL A 170 0.49 24.32 4.56
N LEU A 171 1.11 24.59 5.69
CA LEU A 171 0.39 25.09 6.86
C LEU A 171 -0.24 26.48 6.56
N PRO A 172 -1.42 26.80 7.14
CA PRO A 172 -2.12 28.05 6.90
C PRO A 172 -1.50 29.21 7.71
N GLY A 173 -0.19 29.43 7.53
CA GLY A 173 0.56 30.50 8.19
C GLY A 173 1.17 31.46 7.19
N LEU A 174 1.29 32.74 7.55
CA LEU A 174 1.85 33.80 6.70
C LEU A 174 3.24 33.47 6.19
N GLU A 175 4.08 32.85 7.01
CA GLU A 175 5.43 32.41 6.61
C GLU A 175 5.37 31.40 5.47
N SER A 176 4.53 30.35 5.61
CA SER A 176 4.38 29.30 4.60
C SER A 176 3.84 29.83 3.29
N ILE A 177 2.85 30.71 3.35
CA ILE A 177 2.26 31.36 2.18
C ILE A 177 3.28 32.29 1.52
N GLY A 178 4.02 33.09 2.31
CA GLY A 178 5.05 33.98 1.79
C GLY A 178 6.21 33.22 1.10
N LEU A 179 6.56 32.01 1.57
CA LEU A 179 7.53 31.14 0.89
C LEU A 179 6.99 30.64 -0.45
N CYS A 180 5.69 30.31 -0.53
CA CYS A 180 5.05 29.93 -1.79
C CYS A 180 5.11 31.10 -2.81
N GLU A 181 4.74 32.30 -2.40
CA GLU A 181 4.78 33.48 -3.26
C GLU A 181 6.18 33.82 -3.76
N LYS A 182 7.19 33.71 -2.88
CA LYS A 182 8.61 33.88 -3.25
C LYS A 182 9.07 32.85 -4.29
N ALA A 183 8.55 31.62 -4.22
CA ALA A 183 8.82 30.57 -5.21
C ALA A 183 7.98 30.75 -6.51
N GLY A 184 7.14 31.77 -6.59
CA GLY A 184 6.28 32.03 -7.76
C GLY A 184 5.01 31.19 -7.80
N ILE A 185 4.65 30.51 -6.72
CA ILE A 185 3.42 29.73 -6.56
C ILE A 185 2.31 30.66 -6.06
N ARG A 186 1.15 30.69 -6.73
CA ARG A 186 0.10 31.67 -6.43
C ARG A 186 -1.32 31.10 -6.56
N GLY A 187 -2.26 31.76 -5.91
CA GLY A 187 -3.70 31.52 -6.06
C GLY A 187 -4.08 30.06 -5.77
N LYS A 188 -4.76 29.41 -6.72
CA LYS A 188 -5.26 28.03 -6.57
C LYS A 188 -4.19 26.96 -6.38
N GLN A 189 -2.94 27.30 -6.62
CA GLN A 189 -1.80 26.39 -6.42
C GLN A 189 -1.41 26.26 -4.96
N ILE A 190 -1.84 27.17 -4.08
CA ILE A 190 -1.54 27.15 -2.65
C ILE A 190 -2.72 26.53 -1.91
N LEU A 191 -2.50 25.34 -1.33
CA LEU A 191 -3.46 24.64 -0.49
C LEU A 191 -3.05 24.80 0.98
N ALA A 192 -3.43 25.96 1.56
CA ALA A 192 -3.09 26.31 2.94
C ALA A 192 -4.04 25.59 3.91
N MET A 193 -3.64 24.42 4.40
CA MET A 193 -4.46 23.55 5.22
C MET A 193 -3.62 22.86 6.29
N GLN A 194 -4.21 22.62 7.46
CA GLN A 194 -3.58 21.88 8.55
C GLN A 194 -4.11 20.43 8.59
N GLY A 195 -3.17 19.46 8.54
CA GLY A 195 -3.47 18.04 8.69
C GLY A 195 -3.66 17.61 10.16
N PRO A 196 -3.79 16.31 10.42
CA PRO A 196 -3.66 15.21 9.45
C PRO A 196 -4.85 15.12 8.48
N PHE A 197 -4.63 14.55 7.30
CA PHE A 197 -5.66 14.39 6.27
C PHE A 197 -6.00 12.91 6.10
N SER A 198 -7.29 12.59 5.99
CA SER A 198 -7.76 11.25 5.67
C SER A 198 -7.42 10.85 4.22
N GLU A 199 -7.57 9.58 3.89
CA GLU A 199 -7.43 9.06 2.51
C GLU A 199 -8.40 9.78 1.58
N GLU A 200 -9.68 9.94 1.98
CA GLU A 200 -10.73 10.58 1.18
C GLU A 200 -10.38 12.03 0.84
N MET A 201 -9.85 12.78 1.82
CA MET A 201 -9.43 14.15 1.59
C MET A 201 -8.25 14.24 0.61
N ASN A 202 -7.26 13.34 0.75
CA ASN A 202 -6.16 13.28 -0.21
C ASN A 202 -6.66 12.90 -1.61
N LEU A 203 -7.58 11.93 -1.72
CA LEU A 203 -8.19 11.50 -2.97
C LEU A 203 -9.00 12.64 -3.61
N ALA A 204 -9.77 13.38 -2.82
CA ALA A 204 -10.52 14.54 -3.31
C ALA A 204 -9.59 15.61 -3.90
N MET A 205 -8.46 15.92 -3.26
CA MET A 205 -7.48 16.86 -3.80
C MET A 205 -6.85 16.34 -5.10
N ILE A 206 -6.51 15.07 -5.17
CA ILE A 206 -5.95 14.41 -6.36
C ILE A 206 -6.92 14.61 -7.55
N HIS A 207 -8.18 14.31 -7.37
CA HIS A 207 -9.19 14.45 -8.42
C HIS A 207 -9.45 15.92 -8.76
N GLN A 208 -9.67 16.78 -7.74
CA GLN A 208 -10.00 18.19 -7.93
C GLN A 208 -8.96 18.95 -8.75
N PHE A 209 -7.68 18.62 -8.55
CA PHE A 209 -6.59 19.33 -9.22
C PHE A 209 -5.95 18.50 -10.34
N SER A 210 -6.58 17.40 -10.76
CA SER A 210 -6.10 16.49 -11.81
C SER A 210 -4.63 16.11 -11.61
N ILE A 211 -4.30 15.69 -10.38
CA ILE A 211 -2.93 15.35 -9.98
C ILE A 211 -2.51 14.05 -10.65
N ARG A 212 -1.28 14.03 -11.17
CA ARG A 212 -0.62 12.84 -11.73
C ARG A 212 0.51 12.35 -10.83
N TYR A 213 1.11 13.24 -10.06
CA TYR A 213 2.25 12.94 -9.17
C TYR A 213 2.00 13.47 -7.78
N LEU A 214 2.14 12.63 -6.78
CA LEU A 214 2.11 13.03 -5.37
C LEU A 214 3.54 12.99 -4.81
N VAL A 215 4.07 14.13 -4.40
CA VAL A 215 5.38 14.21 -3.74
C VAL A 215 5.21 14.33 -2.23
N THR A 216 5.82 13.42 -1.49
CA THR A 216 5.74 13.39 -0.02
C THR A 216 7.08 12.99 0.60
N LYS A 217 7.27 13.27 1.90
CA LYS A 217 8.42 12.76 2.68
C LYS A 217 8.09 11.38 3.24
N ALA A 218 9.09 10.51 3.31
CA ALA A 218 9.05 9.33 4.17
C ALA A 218 9.00 9.84 5.62
N SER A 219 7.85 9.79 6.25
CA SER A 219 7.64 10.36 7.58
C SER A 219 6.76 9.44 8.42
N GLY A 220 6.96 9.48 9.76
CA GLY A 220 6.32 8.57 10.71
C GLY A 220 4.79 8.64 10.77
N ALA A 221 4.21 7.80 11.60
CA ALA A 221 2.78 7.48 11.68
C ALA A 221 1.81 8.68 11.84
N HIS A 222 2.27 9.79 12.41
CA HIS A 222 1.43 10.98 12.65
C HIS A 222 1.37 11.97 11.48
N SER A 223 2.05 11.68 10.37
CA SER A 223 2.16 12.60 9.24
C SER A 223 1.09 12.41 8.16
N GLY A 224 0.19 11.45 8.32
CA GLY A 224 -0.76 11.06 7.28
C GLY A 224 -0.08 10.47 6.04
N PHE A 225 1.08 9.83 6.21
CA PHE A 225 1.87 9.28 5.09
C PHE A 225 1.15 8.10 4.43
N GLN A 226 0.59 7.19 5.23
CA GLN A 226 -0.13 6.02 4.72
C GLN A 226 -1.40 6.43 3.96
N GLU A 227 -2.13 7.40 4.49
CA GLU A 227 -3.34 7.95 3.88
C GLU A 227 -3.06 8.61 2.52
N LYS A 228 -1.89 9.24 2.38
CA LYS A 228 -1.42 9.80 1.09
C LYS A 228 -1.11 8.71 0.08
N LEU A 229 -0.38 7.66 0.48
CA LEU A 229 -0.04 6.55 -0.40
C LEU A 229 -1.28 5.75 -0.82
N ALA A 230 -2.19 5.49 0.12
CA ALA A 230 -3.47 4.81 -0.17
C ALA A 230 -4.29 5.61 -1.19
N ALA A 231 -4.40 6.93 -1.01
CA ALA A 231 -5.09 7.80 -1.95
C ALA A 231 -4.42 7.81 -3.34
N ALA A 232 -3.08 7.87 -3.41
CA ALA A 232 -2.35 7.82 -4.66
C ALA A 232 -2.56 6.48 -5.40
N GLN A 233 -2.52 5.36 -4.69
CA GLN A 233 -2.77 4.03 -5.24
C GLN A 233 -4.20 3.90 -5.76
N LYS A 234 -5.19 4.35 -4.98
CA LYS A 234 -6.61 4.30 -5.35
C LYS A 234 -6.92 5.18 -6.56
N ALA A 235 -6.25 6.33 -6.68
CA ALA A 235 -6.36 7.22 -7.83
C ALA A 235 -5.55 6.74 -9.06
N GLY A 236 -4.72 5.71 -8.93
CA GLY A 236 -3.84 5.24 -9.99
C GLY A 236 -2.75 6.23 -10.40
N ILE A 237 -2.34 7.13 -9.48
CA ILE A 237 -1.28 8.12 -9.73
C ILE A 237 0.07 7.64 -9.17
N THR A 238 1.14 8.27 -9.62
CA THR A 238 2.50 7.99 -9.15
C THR A 238 2.80 8.75 -7.85
N ALA A 239 3.29 8.04 -6.82
CA ALA A 239 3.79 8.64 -5.60
C ALA A 239 5.32 8.72 -5.61
N CYS A 240 5.86 9.93 -5.39
CA CYS A 240 7.29 10.21 -5.25
C CYS A 240 7.59 10.43 -3.76
N VAL A 241 8.34 9.53 -3.16
CA VAL A 241 8.66 9.56 -1.73
C VAL A 241 10.10 10.02 -1.54
N ILE A 242 10.29 11.11 -0.81
CA ILE A 242 11.62 11.64 -0.49
C ILE A 242 12.06 11.07 0.85
N GLY A 243 13.22 10.44 0.90
CA GLY A 243 13.85 9.91 2.08
C GLY A 243 14.57 8.60 1.83
N LYS A 244 15.54 8.30 2.67
CA LYS A 244 16.24 7.02 2.61
C LYS A 244 15.29 5.91 3.04
N GLN A 245 15.17 4.89 2.22
CA GLN A 245 14.62 3.62 2.65
C GLN A 245 15.67 3.02 3.60
N GLU A 246 15.37 2.92 4.89
CA GLU A 246 16.18 2.07 5.76
C GLU A 246 16.01 0.65 5.24
N GLN A 247 17.08 0.08 4.70
CA GLN A 247 17.13 -1.32 4.29
C GLN A 247 17.17 -2.17 5.57
N GLU A 248 16.03 -2.32 6.21
CA GLU A 248 15.88 -3.36 7.20
C GLU A 248 15.99 -4.71 6.46
N GLN A 249 16.91 -5.55 6.91
CA GLN A 249 16.99 -6.92 6.43
C GLN A 249 15.71 -7.65 6.85
N GLY A 250 14.78 -7.78 5.92
CA GLY A 250 13.54 -8.53 6.10
C GLY A 250 13.65 -9.91 5.46
N MET A 251 12.69 -10.75 5.78
CA MET A 251 12.54 -12.09 5.21
C MET A 251 11.60 -12.04 4.01
N SER A 252 11.90 -12.81 2.98
CA SER A 252 10.96 -13.02 1.87
C SER A 252 9.71 -13.76 2.36
N TYR A 253 8.63 -13.70 1.58
CA TYR A 253 7.40 -14.44 1.88
C TYR A 253 7.67 -15.94 2.11
N ALA A 254 8.47 -16.57 1.23
CA ALA A 254 8.86 -17.96 1.37
C ALA A 254 9.62 -18.26 2.67
N GLN A 255 10.54 -17.38 3.08
CA GLN A 255 11.29 -17.53 4.32
C GLN A 255 10.39 -17.38 5.56
N VAL A 256 9.42 -16.46 5.52
CA VAL A 256 8.45 -16.28 6.62
C VAL A 256 7.56 -17.53 6.74
N THR A 257 6.98 -18.02 5.62
CA THR A 257 6.11 -19.19 5.62
C THR A 257 6.86 -20.47 6.02
N GLU A 258 8.12 -20.63 5.59
CA GLU A 258 8.98 -21.75 6.03
C GLU A 258 9.27 -21.67 7.54
N THR A 259 9.57 -20.48 8.06
CA THR A 259 9.84 -20.30 9.48
C THR A 259 8.60 -20.57 10.32
N LEU A 260 7.44 -20.08 9.90
CA LEU A 260 6.16 -20.35 10.55
C LEU A 260 5.81 -21.84 10.49
N SER A 261 6.03 -22.51 9.35
CA SER A 261 5.81 -23.95 9.21
C SER A 261 6.63 -24.76 10.22
N ARG A 262 7.89 -24.37 10.43
CA ARG A 262 8.78 -25.00 11.42
C ARG A 262 8.33 -24.76 12.86
N LEU A 263 7.91 -23.54 13.18
CA LEU A 263 7.46 -23.17 14.53
C LEU A 263 6.15 -23.85 14.91
N LEU A 264 5.25 -24.02 13.95
CA LEU A 264 3.90 -24.57 14.16
C LEU A 264 3.81 -26.08 13.93
N GLY A 265 4.86 -26.70 13.34
CA GLY A 265 4.83 -28.13 12.96
C GLY A 265 3.83 -28.44 11.82
N HIS A 266 3.38 -27.43 11.09
CA HIS A 266 2.42 -27.55 9.97
C HIS A 266 3.02 -26.96 8.71
N THR A 267 2.75 -27.59 7.55
CA THR A 267 3.16 -27.03 6.26
C THR A 267 2.24 -25.88 5.89
N ILE A 268 2.82 -24.69 5.71
CA ILE A 268 2.16 -23.53 5.16
C ILE A 268 2.67 -23.39 3.73
N SER A 269 1.80 -23.41 2.72
CA SER A 269 2.25 -23.23 1.33
C SER A 269 2.89 -21.87 1.16
N GLY A 270 4.14 -21.87 0.71
CA GLY A 270 4.94 -20.64 0.57
C GLY A 270 4.58 -19.77 -0.64
N ARG A 271 3.59 -20.17 -1.43
CA ARG A 271 3.01 -19.39 -2.55
C ARG A 271 1.52 -19.65 -2.57
N PRO A 272 0.68 -18.63 -2.66
CA PRO A 272 -0.70 -18.83 -3.10
C PRO A 272 -0.63 -19.50 -4.47
N GLU A 273 -1.32 -20.63 -4.63
CA GLU A 273 -1.53 -21.20 -5.96
C GLU A 273 -2.35 -20.17 -6.75
N VAL A 274 -1.70 -19.50 -7.68
CA VAL A 274 -2.38 -18.62 -8.62
C VAL A 274 -2.79 -19.51 -9.79
N GLU A 275 -4.04 -19.90 -9.81
CA GLU A 275 -4.64 -20.57 -10.97
C GLU A 275 -4.99 -19.49 -12.00
N ILE A 276 -4.35 -19.55 -13.16
CA ILE A 276 -4.62 -18.64 -14.28
C ILE A 276 -5.44 -19.40 -15.29
N SER A 277 -6.72 -19.06 -15.41
CA SER A 277 -7.60 -19.59 -16.44
C SER A 277 -7.61 -18.64 -17.64
N LEU A 278 -7.18 -19.12 -18.81
CA LEU A 278 -7.32 -18.38 -20.06
C LEU A 278 -8.66 -18.70 -20.69
N ILE A 279 -9.57 -17.72 -20.69
CA ILE A 279 -10.96 -17.92 -21.12
C ILE A 279 -11.20 -17.15 -22.43
N GLY A 280 -11.51 -17.89 -23.50
CA GLY A 280 -12.02 -17.32 -24.74
C GLY A 280 -13.52 -17.05 -24.63
N ILE A 281 -13.93 -15.78 -24.65
CA ILE A 281 -15.34 -15.38 -24.50
C ILE A 281 -16.14 -15.42 -25.82
N GLY A 282 -15.50 -15.78 -26.93
CA GLY A 282 -16.16 -15.82 -28.25
C GLY A 282 -16.63 -14.42 -28.71
N MET A 283 -17.60 -14.39 -29.64
CA MET A 283 -18.08 -13.15 -30.25
C MET A 283 -19.37 -12.60 -29.58
N SER A 284 -19.97 -13.32 -28.65
CA SER A 284 -21.18 -12.87 -27.93
C SER A 284 -21.36 -13.69 -26.65
N ALA A 285 -22.21 -13.19 -25.73
CA ALA A 285 -22.58 -13.93 -24.51
C ALA A 285 -23.20 -15.31 -24.80
N ALA A 286 -23.81 -15.49 -25.98
CA ALA A 286 -24.40 -16.76 -26.41
C ALA A 286 -23.34 -17.80 -26.85
N THR A 287 -22.10 -17.37 -27.09
CA THR A 287 -21.00 -18.25 -27.48
C THR A 287 -20.09 -18.63 -26.29
N LEU A 288 -20.40 -18.12 -25.11
CA LEU A 288 -19.68 -18.48 -23.88
C LEU A 288 -20.06 -19.90 -23.46
N THR A 289 -19.09 -20.79 -23.36
CA THR A 289 -19.33 -22.15 -22.88
C THR A 289 -19.72 -22.17 -21.40
N GLN A 290 -20.39 -23.22 -20.95
CA GLN A 290 -20.72 -23.35 -19.52
C GLN A 290 -19.46 -23.41 -18.64
N GLU A 291 -18.38 -24.04 -19.12
CA GLU A 291 -17.10 -24.13 -18.47
C GLU A 291 -16.42 -22.74 -18.35
N ALA A 292 -16.44 -21.97 -19.43
CA ALA A 292 -15.93 -20.59 -19.42
C ALA A 292 -16.72 -19.69 -18.47
N LYS A 293 -18.04 -19.87 -18.43
CA LYS A 293 -18.92 -19.14 -17.50
C LYS A 293 -18.59 -19.47 -16.05
N ARG A 294 -18.43 -20.76 -15.74
CA ARG A 294 -18.06 -21.22 -14.40
C ARG A 294 -16.69 -20.70 -13.98
N ALA A 295 -15.68 -20.77 -14.87
CA ALA A 295 -14.34 -20.24 -14.57
C ALA A 295 -14.35 -18.73 -14.32
N LEU A 296 -15.19 -17.95 -15.03
CA LEU A 296 -15.40 -16.53 -14.75
C LEU A 296 -16.08 -16.28 -13.40
N GLU A 297 -17.06 -17.12 -13.05
CA GLU A 297 -17.79 -17.01 -11.77
C GLU A 297 -16.91 -17.38 -10.55
N GLU A 298 -15.98 -18.31 -10.72
CA GLU A 298 -15.06 -18.77 -9.69
C GLU A 298 -13.78 -17.92 -9.58
N SER A 299 -13.50 -17.03 -10.56
CA SER A 299 -12.30 -16.20 -10.59
C SER A 299 -12.38 -15.03 -9.60
N GLU A 300 -11.34 -14.84 -8.79
CA GLU A 300 -11.23 -13.68 -7.88
C GLU A 300 -10.95 -12.36 -8.63
N VAL A 301 -10.23 -12.44 -9.75
CA VAL A 301 -9.85 -11.31 -10.60
C VAL A 301 -9.96 -11.71 -12.07
N VAL A 302 -10.63 -10.89 -12.86
CA VAL A 302 -10.76 -11.09 -14.29
C VAL A 302 -10.03 -9.96 -15.03
N PHE A 303 -9.07 -10.33 -15.88
CA PHE A 303 -8.42 -9.42 -16.81
C PHE A 303 -8.96 -9.67 -18.21
N GLY A 304 -9.41 -8.63 -18.89
CA GLY A 304 -9.93 -8.74 -20.25
C GLY A 304 -9.40 -7.63 -21.16
N VAL A 305 -9.11 -7.99 -22.40
CA VAL A 305 -8.88 -7.02 -23.48
C VAL A 305 -10.19 -6.93 -24.27
N VAL A 306 -10.84 -5.78 -24.26
CA VAL A 306 -12.02 -5.54 -25.10
C VAL A 306 -11.53 -4.99 -26.43
N VAL A 307 -11.52 -5.82 -27.45
CA VAL A 307 -11.25 -5.40 -28.84
C VAL A 307 -12.59 -5.16 -29.52
N GLY A 308 -13.01 -3.88 -29.64
CA GLY A 308 -14.23 -3.47 -30.33
C GLY A 308 -15.53 -3.59 -29.52
N VAL A 309 -16.63 -3.14 -30.06
CA VAL A 309 -17.99 -2.78 -29.63
C VAL A 309 -18.72 -3.63 -28.55
N PHE A 310 -18.05 -4.41 -27.71
CA PHE A 310 -18.68 -5.34 -26.76
C PHE A 310 -18.64 -4.90 -25.28
N ALA A 311 -18.66 -3.60 -25.02
CA ALA A 311 -18.75 -3.08 -23.64
C ALA A 311 -20.04 -3.50 -22.92
N ASP A 312 -21.09 -3.88 -23.65
CA ASP A 312 -22.41 -4.21 -23.08
C ASP A 312 -22.53 -5.65 -22.54
N CYS A 313 -21.63 -6.56 -22.90
CA CYS A 313 -21.68 -7.95 -22.44
C CYS A 313 -21.13 -8.16 -21.02
N LEU A 314 -20.35 -7.24 -20.48
CA LEU A 314 -19.77 -7.30 -19.13
C LEU A 314 -20.66 -6.62 -18.06
N SER A 315 -21.86 -6.17 -18.42
CA SER A 315 -22.81 -5.55 -17.46
C SER A 315 -23.57 -6.55 -16.56
N TRP A 316 -23.26 -7.82 -16.62
CA TRP A 316 -23.86 -8.83 -15.76
C TRP A 316 -23.21 -8.82 -14.38
N ARG A 317 -23.89 -8.17 -13.44
CA ARG A 317 -23.85 -8.34 -11.98
C ARG A 317 -22.56 -8.96 -11.40
N TYR A 318 -21.43 -8.35 -11.65
CA TYR A 318 -20.28 -8.53 -10.78
C TYR A 318 -20.13 -7.29 -9.91
N ASP A 319 -20.10 -7.51 -8.62
CA ASP A 319 -19.69 -6.52 -7.63
C ASP A 319 -18.35 -5.94 -8.09
N ARG A 320 -18.32 -4.63 -8.39
CA ARG A 320 -17.30 -3.90 -9.14
C ARG A 320 -15.90 -3.91 -8.53
N ARG A 321 -15.42 -5.04 -8.02
CA ARG A 321 -14.19 -4.99 -7.26
C ARG A 321 -12.91 -4.91 -8.08
N TYR A 322 -12.79 -5.39 -9.29
CA TYR A 322 -11.60 -5.17 -10.14
C TYR A 322 -11.85 -5.62 -11.60
N VAL A 323 -12.24 -4.70 -12.44
CA VAL A 323 -12.07 -4.86 -13.89
C VAL A 323 -11.01 -3.85 -14.34
N GLN A 324 -9.80 -4.31 -14.58
CA GLN A 324 -8.76 -3.47 -15.18
C GLN A 324 -8.77 -3.71 -16.68
N THR A 325 -9.35 -2.77 -17.45
CA THR A 325 -9.33 -2.80 -18.91
C THR A 325 -7.97 -2.28 -19.37
N VAL A 326 -7.16 -3.12 -19.96
CA VAL A 326 -5.94 -2.69 -20.66
C VAL A 326 -6.37 -2.38 -22.10
N LEU A 327 -6.45 -1.10 -22.44
CA LEU A 327 -6.58 -0.64 -23.82
C LEU A 327 -5.20 -0.73 -24.47
N GLY A 328 -5.11 -1.50 -25.57
CA GLY A 328 -3.96 -1.54 -26.46
C GLY A 328 -3.88 -0.31 -27.36
#